data_ec88c23330ff78b23a167c04e7b39a08
#
_entry.id   ec88c23330ff78b23a167c04e7b39a08
#
_cell.length_a   1.000
_cell.length_b   1.000
_cell.length_c   1.000
_cell.angle_alpha   90.00
_cell.angle_beta   90.00
_cell.angle_gamma   90.00
#
_symmetry.space_group_name_H-M   'P 1'
#
loop_
_entity.id
_entity.type
_entity.pdbx_description
1 polymer ?
#
loop_
_entity_poly.entity_id
_entity_poly.type
_entity_poly.pdbx_seq_one_letter_code
_entity_poly.pdbx_strand_id
1 'polypeptide(L)'
;LCADGLVAPAVGNIGKAVSHAAVDPDNDALCVELSSFQLHFTDSLALDCAAITNIADDHLDWHGGIEAYAADKSKVFRNVRRALVFNADDRRVSALASAAHTAEGCRRIGFTLGVPHPGQIGVDDGWIVDRSGVAGGAFGDETRLAPVQEFPHLCEPDGTVYPHLLADAMTALALALGMGVD
;
A
#
# COMPACT_ATOMS: atom_id res chain seq x y z
N LEU A 1 -12.39 -1.97 -4.61
CA LEU A 1 -13.48 -1.88 -3.61
C LEU A 1 -14.79 -1.42 -4.27
N CYS A 2 -14.82 -0.27 -4.96
CA CYS A 2 -16.06 0.19 -5.59
C CYS A 2 -16.53 -0.75 -6.71
N ALA A 3 -15.63 -1.36 -7.46
CA ALA A 3 -15.97 -2.34 -8.49
C ALA A 3 -16.67 -3.59 -7.91
N ASP A 4 -16.40 -3.93 -6.65
CA ASP A 4 -17.07 -5.03 -5.92
C ASP A 4 -18.35 -4.57 -5.21
N GLY A 5 -18.84 -3.37 -5.49
CA GLY A 5 -20.07 -2.83 -4.96
C GLY A 5 -19.98 -2.18 -3.59
N LEU A 6 -18.76 -1.98 -3.04
CA LEU A 6 -18.57 -1.29 -1.75
C LEU A 6 -18.62 0.23 -1.92
N VAL A 7 -19.24 0.93 -1.00
CA VAL A 7 -19.13 2.38 -0.87
C VAL A 7 -17.83 2.70 -0.14
N ALA A 8 -16.78 3.04 -0.89
CA ALA A 8 -15.41 3.21 -0.38
C ALA A 8 -14.77 4.53 -0.89
N PRO A 9 -15.17 5.69 -0.33
CA PRO A 9 -14.65 6.98 -0.78
C PRO A 9 -13.16 7.17 -0.42
N ALA A 10 -12.46 7.95 -1.26
CA ALA A 10 -11.13 8.45 -0.95
C ALA A 10 -11.25 9.67 -0.01
N VAL A 11 -10.52 9.64 1.10
CA VAL A 11 -10.64 10.63 2.18
C VAL A 11 -9.28 10.88 2.85
N GLY A 12 -9.20 11.92 3.66
CA GLY A 12 -8.05 12.16 4.53
C GLY A 12 -7.28 13.42 4.17
N ASN A 13 -6.03 13.29 3.76
CA ASN A 13 -5.23 14.41 3.25
C ASN A 13 -5.74 14.89 1.88
N ILE A 14 -6.48 14.05 1.19
CA ILE A 14 -7.24 14.34 -0.02
C ILE A 14 -8.73 14.15 0.22
N GLY A 15 -9.57 14.84 -0.54
CA GLY A 15 -11.01 14.68 -0.48
C GLY A 15 -11.66 15.15 0.84
N LYS A 16 -12.61 14.38 1.35
CA LYS A 16 -13.36 14.67 2.59
C LYS A 16 -12.51 14.35 3.81
N ALA A 17 -12.63 15.12 4.88
CA ALA A 17 -11.93 14.83 6.14
C ALA A 17 -12.35 13.45 6.70
N VAL A 18 -11.38 12.68 7.22
CA VAL A 18 -11.61 11.33 7.77
C VAL A 18 -12.71 11.35 8.84
N SER A 19 -12.71 12.34 9.73
CA SER A 19 -13.70 12.46 10.82
C SER A 19 -15.14 12.59 10.32
N HIS A 20 -15.35 13.23 9.17
CA HIS A 20 -16.68 13.35 8.57
C HIS A 20 -17.10 12.06 7.85
N ALA A 21 -16.14 11.38 7.20
CA ALA A 21 -16.44 10.14 6.50
C ALA A 21 -16.65 8.96 7.46
N ALA A 22 -15.95 8.95 8.59
CA ALA A 22 -16.00 7.86 9.56
C ALA A 22 -17.34 7.76 10.31
N VAL A 23 -18.13 8.84 10.35
CA VAL A 23 -19.46 8.85 10.99
C VAL A 23 -20.60 8.70 9.98
N ASP A 24 -20.29 8.58 8.70
CA ASP A 24 -21.24 8.39 7.61
C ASP A 24 -21.60 6.90 7.52
N PRO A 25 -22.85 6.51 7.85
CA PRO A 25 -23.23 5.09 7.90
C PRO A 25 -23.34 4.44 6.52
N ASP A 26 -23.32 5.22 5.45
CA ASP A 26 -23.42 4.72 4.09
C ASP A 26 -22.05 4.23 3.55
N ASN A 27 -20.96 4.45 4.28
CA ASN A 27 -19.63 3.98 3.89
C ASN A 27 -19.36 2.56 4.42
N ASP A 28 -19.06 1.62 3.50
CA ASP A 28 -18.61 0.27 3.86
C ASP A 28 -17.14 0.23 4.26
N ALA A 29 -16.31 1.07 3.63
CA ALA A 29 -14.88 1.20 3.87
C ALA A 29 -14.42 2.63 3.56
N LEU A 30 -13.22 2.99 4.02
CA LEU A 30 -12.58 4.27 3.69
C LEU A 30 -11.21 4.02 3.07
N CYS A 31 -10.96 4.59 1.89
CA CYS A 31 -9.62 4.66 1.30
C CYS A 31 -8.95 5.93 1.80
N VAL A 32 -8.09 5.80 2.81
CA VAL A 32 -7.54 6.95 3.54
C VAL A 32 -6.12 7.26 3.11
N GLU A 33 -5.88 8.48 2.64
CA GLU A 33 -4.53 9.01 2.44
C GLU A 33 -4.16 9.87 3.65
N LEU A 34 -3.00 9.60 4.28
CA LEU A 34 -2.55 10.30 5.49
C LEU A 34 -1.19 10.96 5.27
N SER A 35 -1.11 12.26 5.59
CA SER A 35 0.17 12.97 5.64
C SER A 35 0.98 12.59 6.87
N SER A 36 2.29 12.83 6.83
CA SER A 36 3.17 12.66 8.00
C SER A 36 2.76 13.55 9.18
N PHE A 37 2.20 14.73 8.90
CA PHE A 37 1.67 15.64 9.94
C PHE A 37 0.46 15.04 10.66
N GLN A 38 -0.48 14.45 9.93
CA GLN A 38 -1.64 13.76 10.53
C GLN A 38 -1.17 12.55 11.35
N LEU A 39 -0.24 11.77 10.83
CA LEU A 39 0.33 10.62 11.53
C LEU A 39 1.11 11.02 12.78
N HIS A 40 1.79 12.18 12.77
CA HIS A 40 2.50 12.69 13.95
C HIS A 40 1.58 12.77 15.17
N PHE A 41 0.35 13.28 15.00
CA PHE A 41 -0.65 13.46 16.06
C PHE A 41 -1.56 12.25 16.26
N THR A 42 -1.25 11.10 15.64
CA THR A 42 -2.09 9.90 15.70
C THR A 42 -1.39 8.81 16.52
N ASP A 43 -2.10 8.28 17.54
CA ASP A 43 -1.54 7.27 18.45
C ASP A 43 -2.26 5.91 18.42
N SER A 44 -3.54 5.88 18.00
CA SER A 44 -4.42 4.70 18.15
C SER A 44 -4.93 4.13 16.83
N LEU A 45 -4.14 4.22 15.74
CA LEU A 45 -4.52 3.59 14.46
C LEU A 45 -4.54 2.07 14.58
N ALA A 46 -5.55 1.47 13.95
CA ALA A 46 -5.69 0.03 13.77
C ALA A 46 -6.43 -0.23 12.44
N LEU A 47 -5.73 -0.03 11.34
CA LEU A 47 -6.27 -0.14 9.99
C LEU A 47 -6.42 -1.61 9.58
N ASP A 48 -7.37 -1.90 8.68
CA ASP A 48 -7.46 -3.23 8.09
C ASP A 48 -6.27 -3.49 7.17
N CYS A 49 -5.98 -2.56 6.26
CA CYS A 49 -4.80 -2.59 5.43
C CYS A 49 -4.08 -1.25 5.48
N ALA A 50 -2.76 -1.26 5.34
CA ALA A 50 -1.96 -0.04 5.32
C ALA A 50 -0.77 -0.19 4.38
N ALA A 51 -0.33 0.92 3.77
CA ALA A 51 0.82 0.95 2.87
C ALA A 51 1.72 2.16 3.11
N ILE A 52 3.01 1.98 2.84
CA ILE A 52 3.98 3.04 2.61
C ILE A 52 4.66 2.78 1.27
N THR A 53 4.54 3.74 0.34
CA THR A 53 5.11 3.63 -1.01
C THR A 53 6.59 3.94 -1.05
N ASN A 54 7.01 5.00 -0.35
CA ASN A 54 8.41 5.42 -0.24
C ASN A 54 8.62 6.33 0.96
N ILE A 55 9.89 6.51 1.34
CA ILE A 55 10.33 7.54 2.29
C ILE A 55 11.50 8.29 1.67
N ALA A 56 11.21 9.48 1.14
CA ALA A 56 12.19 10.43 0.63
C ALA A 56 12.28 11.66 1.54
N ASP A 57 13.33 12.44 1.38
CA ASP A 57 13.54 13.67 2.16
C ASP A 57 12.42 14.68 1.88
N ASP A 58 11.60 14.93 2.88
CA ASP A 58 10.50 15.89 2.83
C ASP A 58 10.17 16.37 4.26
N HIS A 59 9.86 17.66 4.40
CA HIS A 59 9.46 18.26 5.68
C HIS A 59 10.42 18.00 6.85
N LEU A 60 11.74 17.84 6.58
CA LEU A 60 12.71 17.44 7.58
C LEU A 60 12.94 18.51 8.65
N ASP A 61 12.79 19.79 8.29
CA ASP A 61 12.83 20.93 9.19
C ASP A 61 11.72 20.89 10.24
N TRP A 62 10.53 20.44 9.84
CA TRP A 62 9.37 20.33 10.74
C TRP A 62 9.50 19.11 11.67
N HIS A 63 9.86 17.95 11.12
CA HIS A 63 9.96 16.70 11.88
C HIS A 63 11.23 16.61 12.73
N GLY A 64 12.25 17.43 12.44
CA GLY A 64 13.55 17.35 13.11
C GLY A 64 14.51 16.33 12.50
N GLY A 65 14.25 15.91 11.25
CA GLY A 65 15.10 15.02 10.47
C GLY A 65 14.38 13.80 9.91
N ILE A 66 15.09 13.07 9.04
CA ILE A 66 14.52 11.94 8.26
C ILE A 66 14.07 10.78 9.15
N GLU A 67 14.76 10.52 10.27
CA GLU A 67 14.40 9.42 11.17
C GLU A 67 13.08 9.71 11.91
N ALA A 68 12.87 10.95 12.34
CA ALA A 68 11.62 11.37 12.97
C ALA A 68 10.46 11.37 11.96
N TYR A 69 10.70 11.87 10.74
CA TYR A 69 9.74 11.78 9.64
C TYR A 69 9.34 10.34 9.33
N ALA A 70 10.31 9.44 9.20
CA ALA A 70 10.07 8.03 8.96
C ALA A 70 9.32 7.36 10.12
N ALA A 71 9.65 7.72 11.37
CA ALA A 71 8.96 7.23 12.56
C ALA A 71 7.50 7.67 12.58
N ASP A 72 7.19 8.91 12.22
CA ASP A 72 5.80 9.38 12.11
C ASP A 72 5.04 8.63 11.01
N LYS A 73 5.62 8.49 9.81
CA LYS A 73 4.99 7.70 8.74
C LYS A 73 4.77 6.25 9.13
N SER A 74 5.69 5.64 9.87
CA SER A 74 5.59 4.25 10.29
C SER A 74 4.39 3.95 11.22
N LYS A 75 3.81 4.98 11.84
CA LYS A 75 2.61 4.84 12.69
C LYS A 75 1.43 4.25 11.91
N VAL A 76 1.39 4.39 10.58
CA VAL A 76 0.36 3.77 9.73
C VAL A 76 0.37 2.25 9.81
N PHE A 77 1.51 1.65 10.15
CA PHE A 77 1.68 0.20 10.28
C PHE A 77 1.28 -0.37 11.65
N ARG A 78 0.96 0.49 12.62
CA ARG A 78 0.57 0.06 13.97
C ARG A 78 -0.75 -0.72 13.93
N ASN A 79 -0.74 -1.90 14.55
CA ASN A 79 -1.92 -2.76 14.74
C ASN A 79 -2.70 -3.05 13.45
N VAL A 80 -2.05 -3.04 12.28
CA VAL A 80 -2.68 -3.43 11.02
C VAL A 80 -3.22 -4.85 11.14
N ARG A 81 -4.46 -5.05 10.72
CA ARG A 81 -5.22 -6.28 11.00
C ARG A 81 -5.09 -7.33 9.90
N ARG A 82 -5.12 -6.94 8.61
CA ARG A 82 -5.23 -7.87 7.47
C ARG A 82 -3.98 -7.87 6.60
N ALA A 83 -3.55 -6.71 6.09
CA ALA A 83 -2.39 -6.62 5.22
C ALA A 83 -1.57 -5.34 5.44
N LEU A 84 -0.28 -5.52 5.66
CA LEU A 84 0.73 -4.47 5.65
C LEU A 84 1.47 -4.54 4.32
N VAL A 85 1.32 -3.50 3.50
CA VAL A 85 1.91 -3.38 2.16
C VAL A 85 3.11 -2.44 2.21
N PHE A 86 4.20 -2.80 1.56
CA PHE A 86 5.42 -2.01 1.59
C PHE A 86 6.23 -2.11 0.30
N ASN A 87 6.90 -1.03 -0.06
CA ASN A 87 7.85 -1.03 -1.16
C ASN A 87 9.10 -1.81 -0.77
N ALA A 88 9.32 -2.96 -1.41
CA ALA A 88 10.47 -3.82 -1.16
C ALA A 88 11.79 -3.25 -1.74
N ASP A 89 11.69 -2.35 -2.72
CA ASP A 89 12.83 -1.68 -3.34
C ASP A 89 13.34 -0.49 -2.48
N ASP A 90 12.54 -0.02 -1.52
CA ASP A 90 12.93 1.00 -0.54
C ASP A 90 13.40 0.35 0.76
N ARG A 91 14.71 0.44 1.03
CA ARG A 91 15.33 -0.17 2.23
C ARG A 91 14.77 0.37 3.54
N ARG A 92 14.43 1.67 3.59
CA ARG A 92 13.89 2.30 4.80
C ARG A 92 12.46 1.81 5.05
N VAL A 93 11.63 1.78 4.02
CA VAL A 93 10.26 1.24 4.10
C VAL A 93 10.27 -0.24 4.50
N SER A 94 11.15 -1.05 3.88
CA SER A 94 11.31 -2.47 4.22
C SER A 94 11.72 -2.69 5.69
N ALA A 95 12.61 -1.86 6.22
CA ALA A 95 13.02 -1.92 7.63
C ALA A 95 11.85 -1.56 8.56
N LEU A 96 11.08 -0.51 8.25
CA LEU A 96 9.89 -0.12 9.00
C LEU A 96 8.82 -1.21 8.98
N ALA A 97 8.56 -1.80 7.81
CA ALA A 97 7.62 -2.90 7.65
C ALA A 97 8.02 -4.13 8.48
N SER A 98 9.32 -4.45 8.50
CA SER A 98 9.85 -5.58 9.29
C SER A 98 9.72 -5.35 10.80
N ALA A 99 9.94 -4.12 11.27
CA ALA A 99 9.86 -3.74 12.68
C ALA A 99 8.42 -3.49 13.17
N ALA A 100 7.43 -3.41 12.27
CA ALA A 100 6.07 -3.06 12.62
C ALA A 100 5.39 -4.10 13.52
N HIS A 101 4.65 -3.63 14.53
CA HIS A 101 3.77 -4.45 15.35
C HIS A 101 2.38 -4.50 14.73
N THR A 102 2.00 -5.67 14.21
CA THR A 102 0.71 -5.91 13.54
C THR A 102 -0.15 -6.88 14.35
N ALA A 103 -1.43 -6.97 14.03
CA ALA A 103 -2.29 -8.00 14.59
C ALA A 103 -1.83 -9.41 14.16
N GLU A 104 -2.22 -10.42 14.94
CA GLU A 104 -1.99 -11.82 14.59
C GLU A 104 -2.68 -12.15 13.25
N GLY A 105 -1.99 -12.87 12.38
CA GLY A 105 -2.50 -13.23 11.05
C GLY A 105 -2.39 -12.12 9.99
N CYS A 106 -1.91 -10.92 10.33
CA CYS A 106 -1.66 -9.87 9.36
C CYS A 106 -0.59 -10.31 8.34
N ARG A 107 -0.93 -10.24 7.05
CA ARG A 107 0.00 -10.55 5.95
C ARG A 107 0.94 -9.36 5.72
N ARG A 108 2.21 -9.65 5.45
CA ARG A 108 3.19 -8.65 4.98
C ARG A 108 3.41 -8.88 3.51
N ILE A 109 3.03 -7.89 2.69
CA ILE A 109 3.08 -7.97 1.22
C ILE A 109 4.05 -6.91 0.74
N GLY A 110 5.22 -7.32 0.27
CA GLY A 110 6.13 -6.45 -0.44
C GLY A 110 5.64 -6.21 -1.87
N PHE A 111 5.88 -5.03 -2.43
CA PHE A 111 5.84 -4.86 -3.87
C PHE A 111 7.20 -4.42 -4.40
N THR A 112 7.52 -4.80 -5.64
CA THR A 112 8.74 -4.43 -6.35
C THR A 112 8.42 -4.14 -7.82
N LEU A 113 9.21 -3.29 -8.45
CA LEU A 113 9.09 -3.05 -9.90
C LEU A 113 9.82 -4.12 -10.75
N GLY A 114 10.57 -5.00 -10.10
CA GLY A 114 11.26 -6.13 -10.70
C GLY A 114 10.56 -7.47 -10.45
N VAL A 115 11.30 -8.56 -10.68
CA VAL A 115 10.83 -9.93 -10.44
C VAL A 115 10.60 -10.14 -8.94
N PRO A 116 9.39 -10.53 -8.51
CA PRO A 116 9.07 -10.66 -7.10
C PRO A 116 9.74 -11.88 -6.46
N HIS A 117 10.21 -11.71 -5.23
CA HIS A 117 10.58 -12.80 -4.33
C HIS A 117 9.33 -13.35 -3.58
N PRO A 118 9.41 -14.52 -2.91
CA PRO A 118 8.34 -15.00 -2.03
C PRO A 118 7.89 -13.92 -1.04
N GLY A 119 6.58 -13.70 -0.95
CA GLY A 119 5.97 -12.65 -0.13
C GLY A 119 5.81 -11.31 -0.84
N GLN A 120 6.07 -11.24 -2.15
CA GLN A 120 6.00 -9.99 -2.93
C GLN A 120 5.06 -10.11 -4.13
N ILE A 121 4.58 -8.95 -4.58
CA ILE A 121 3.98 -8.72 -5.89
C ILE A 121 4.99 -7.93 -6.71
N GLY A 122 5.17 -8.26 -7.98
CA GLY A 122 6.15 -7.61 -8.84
C GLY A 122 5.84 -7.78 -10.32
N VAL A 123 6.83 -7.50 -11.17
CA VAL A 123 6.71 -7.67 -12.62
C VAL A 123 7.72 -8.71 -13.10
N ASP A 124 7.22 -9.73 -13.82
CA ASP A 124 8.03 -10.73 -14.48
C ASP A 124 7.54 -10.94 -15.92
N ASP A 125 8.43 -10.82 -16.89
CA ASP A 125 8.14 -10.97 -18.32
C ASP A 125 6.90 -10.15 -18.78
N GLY A 126 6.79 -8.89 -18.30
CA GLY A 126 5.69 -7.97 -18.65
C GLY A 126 4.36 -8.27 -17.96
N TRP A 127 4.30 -9.24 -17.04
CA TRP A 127 3.14 -9.57 -16.24
C TRP A 127 3.27 -9.07 -14.81
N ILE A 128 2.18 -8.60 -14.24
CA ILE A 128 2.06 -8.43 -12.79
C ILE A 128 1.89 -9.83 -12.19
N VAL A 129 2.77 -10.16 -11.24
CA VAL A 129 2.89 -11.49 -10.66
C VAL A 129 2.82 -11.41 -9.14
N ASP A 130 1.96 -12.23 -8.54
CA ASP A 130 1.91 -12.42 -7.09
C ASP A 130 2.70 -13.67 -6.67
N ARG A 131 3.64 -13.50 -5.73
CA ARG A 131 4.32 -14.57 -4.99
C ARG A 131 4.10 -14.44 -3.47
N SER A 132 3.16 -13.60 -3.05
CA SER A 132 2.76 -13.47 -1.65
C SER A 132 1.66 -14.46 -1.25
N GLY A 133 0.96 -15.03 -2.24
CA GLY A 133 -0.20 -15.88 -2.05
C GLY A 133 -1.47 -15.11 -1.67
N VAL A 134 -1.46 -13.76 -1.76
CA VAL A 134 -2.62 -12.95 -1.42
C VAL A 134 -3.73 -13.08 -2.47
N ALA A 135 -3.37 -13.34 -3.72
CA ALA A 135 -4.31 -13.57 -4.83
C ALA A 135 -4.81 -15.04 -4.94
N GLY A 136 -4.75 -15.80 -3.85
CA GLY A 136 -5.30 -17.16 -3.78
C GLY A 136 -4.32 -18.31 -4.07
N GLY A 137 -3.07 -18.00 -4.47
CA GLY A 137 -2.01 -18.99 -4.60
C GLY A 137 -1.38 -19.38 -3.26
N ALA A 138 -0.49 -20.39 -3.25
CA ALA A 138 0.32 -20.69 -2.09
C ALA A 138 1.44 -19.65 -1.94
N PHE A 139 1.93 -19.44 -0.71
CA PHE A 139 3.05 -18.54 -0.44
C PHE A 139 4.30 -18.97 -1.22
N GLY A 140 4.84 -18.08 -2.02
CA GLY A 140 6.02 -18.32 -2.84
C GLY A 140 5.73 -18.85 -4.24
N ASP A 141 4.54 -19.40 -4.48
CA ASP A 141 4.12 -19.82 -5.83
C ASP A 141 3.78 -18.60 -6.69
N GLU A 142 3.98 -18.75 -7.99
CA GLU A 142 3.71 -17.71 -8.96
C GLU A 142 2.24 -17.74 -9.39
N THR A 143 1.56 -16.61 -9.20
CA THR A 143 0.22 -16.36 -9.76
C THR A 143 0.30 -15.16 -10.68
N ARG A 144 0.08 -15.35 -11.98
CA ARG A 144 0.00 -14.25 -12.96
C ARG A 144 -1.35 -13.56 -12.86
N LEU A 145 -1.35 -12.25 -12.67
CA LEU A 145 -2.56 -11.46 -12.46
C LEU A 145 -3.02 -10.78 -13.76
N ALA A 146 -2.18 -9.93 -14.33
CA ALA A 146 -2.50 -9.21 -15.57
C ALA A 146 -1.20 -8.76 -16.27
N PRO A 147 -1.20 -8.64 -17.61
CA PRO A 147 -0.10 -7.99 -18.31
C PRO A 147 -0.11 -6.49 -18.05
N VAL A 148 1.07 -5.89 -17.83
CA VAL A 148 1.21 -4.44 -17.56
C VAL A 148 0.65 -3.61 -18.71
N GLN A 149 0.74 -4.11 -19.93
CA GLN A 149 0.25 -3.44 -21.15
C GLN A 149 -1.30 -3.29 -21.21
N GLU A 150 -2.06 -4.03 -20.42
CA GLU A 150 -3.51 -3.84 -20.29
C GLU A 150 -3.87 -2.53 -19.56
N PHE A 151 -2.89 -1.87 -18.96
CA PHE A 151 -3.05 -0.61 -18.24
C PHE A 151 -2.33 0.53 -18.99
N PRO A 152 -2.90 1.06 -20.09
CA PRO A 152 -2.20 2.03 -20.93
C PRO A 152 -1.84 3.34 -20.22
N HIS A 153 -2.54 3.68 -19.13
CA HIS A 153 -2.21 4.84 -18.30
C HIS A 153 -0.92 4.65 -17.45
N LEU A 154 -0.41 3.44 -17.35
CA LEU A 154 0.88 3.15 -16.70
C LEU A 154 2.05 3.26 -17.68
N CYS A 155 1.79 3.46 -18.99
CA CYS A 155 2.81 3.44 -20.02
C CYS A 155 2.80 4.70 -20.85
N GLU A 156 3.97 5.06 -21.39
CA GLU A 156 4.11 6.01 -22.47
C GLU A 156 3.55 5.44 -23.79
N PRO A 157 3.31 6.28 -24.81
CA PRO A 157 2.82 5.81 -26.12
C PRO A 157 3.74 4.78 -26.80
N ASP A 158 5.02 4.75 -26.45
CA ASP A 158 6.02 3.79 -26.96
C ASP A 158 6.07 2.48 -26.13
N GLY A 159 5.23 2.37 -25.08
CA GLY A 159 5.18 1.22 -24.19
C GLY A 159 6.14 1.28 -23.00
N THR A 160 6.91 2.34 -22.85
CA THR A 160 7.77 2.54 -21.67
C THR A 160 6.91 2.74 -20.43
N VAL A 161 7.14 1.94 -19.40
CA VAL A 161 6.36 2.00 -18.15
C VAL A 161 6.82 3.16 -17.28
N TYR A 162 5.89 3.94 -16.75
CA TYR A 162 6.15 4.95 -15.72
C TYR A 162 6.36 4.27 -14.36
N PRO A 163 7.60 4.24 -13.81
CA PRO A 163 7.88 3.47 -12.59
C PRO A 163 7.03 3.89 -11.39
N HIS A 164 6.80 5.19 -11.22
CA HIS A 164 6.01 5.73 -10.11
C HIS A 164 4.53 5.33 -10.21
N LEU A 165 3.93 5.38 -11.41
CA LEU A 165 2.54 4.98 -11.61
C LEU A 165 2.37 3.46 -11.42
N LEU A 166 3.35 2.68 -11.85
CA LEU A 166 3.35 1.24 -11.61
C LEU A 166 3.47 0.93 -10.11
N ALA A 167 4.35 1.63 -9.37
CA ALA A 167 4.46 1.48 -7.91
C ALA A 167 3.14 1.79 -7.19
N ASP A 168 2.45 2.85 -7.60
CA ASP A 168 1.14 3.23 -7.05
C ASP A 168 0.08 2.18 -7.37
N ALA A 169 0.05 1.68 -8.62
CA ALA A 169 -0.86 0.62 -9.03
C ALA A 169 -0.62 -0.69 -8.26
N MET A 170 0.65 -1.08 -8.07
CA MET A 170 1.03 -2.25 -7.27
C MET A 170 0.62 -2.10 -5.80
N THR A 171 0.76 -0.89 -5.25
CA THR A 171 0.30 -0.59 -3.90
C THR A 171 -1.21 -0.73 -3.78
N ALA A 172 -1.96 -0.14 -4.71
CA ALA A 172 -3.42 -0.23 -4.73
C ALA A 172 -3.90 -1.68 -4.89
N LEU A 173 -3.28 -2.43 -5.80
CA LEU A 173 -3.55 -3.85 -6.02
C LEU A 173 -3.32 -4.68 -4.74
N ALA A 174 -2.15 -4.52 -4.11
CA ALA A 174 -1.80 -5.25 -2.89
C ALA A 174 -2.76 -4.93 -1.74
N LEU A 175 -3.20 -3.66 -1.60
CA LEU A 175 -4.20 -3.26 -0.61
C LEU A 175 -5.57 -3.87 -0.91
N ALA A 176 -6.02 -3.87 -2.17
CA ALA A 176 -7.30 -4.44 -2.57
C ALA A 176 -7.34 -5.97 -2.33
N LEU A 177 -6.32 -6.69 -2.76
CA LEU A 177 -6.17 -8.12 -2.49
C LEU A 177 -6.08 -8.40 -0.98
N GLY A 178 -5.38 -7.55 -0.23
CA GLY A 178 -5.30 -7.62 1.23
C GLY A 178 -6.66 -7.42 1.92
N MET A 179 -7.56 -6.64 1.33
CA MET A 179 -8.96 -6.51 1.78
C MET A 179 -9.81 -7.73 1.42
N GLY A 180 -9.33 -8.62 0.56
CA GLY A 180 -10.05 -9.79 0.09
C GLY A 180 -10.98 -9.50 -1.08
N VAL A 181 -10.60 -8.53 -1.88
CA VAL A 181 -11.22 -8.22 -3.17
C VAL A 181 -10.57 -9.09 -4.24
N ASP A 182 -11.36 -9.70 -5.12
CA ASP A 182 -10.90 -10.58 -6.20
C ASP A 182 -10.59 -9.81 -7.50
#